data_dfeb6c34069dd95169afed328a374ac2
#
_entry.id   dfeb6c34069dd95169afed328a374ac2
#
_cell.length_a   1.000
_cell.length_b   1.000
_cell.length_c   1.000
_cell.angle_alpha   90.00
_cell.angle_beta   90.00
_cell.angle_gamma   90.00
#
_symmetry.space_group_name_H-M   'P 1'
#
loop_
_entity.id
_entity.type
_entity.pdbx_description
1 polymer ?
#
loop_
_entity_poly.entity_id
_entity_poly.type
_entity_poly.pdbx_seq_one_letter_code
_entity_poly.pdbx_strand_id
1 'polypeptide(L)'
;YLPVRGVNNDPKKVFSVQDGLLRISGEEWGGISTIKEYENFHLKFDVKWGDKKWPPRENLPRDSGVLYFAVGEPGASMNHWMRSHEMQIQVGDSGDYHSLDGVLIDTHCGDANDGDWHFYRYAPDMPLCEDIANRVLKLGEYESPIGQWDTMEVIADDKVVIHKINGHEVFRAYHSR
;
A
#
# COMPACT_ATOMS: atom_id res chain seq x y z
N TYR A 1 -9.74 10.72 -6.42
CA TYR A 1 -9.71 10.32 -7.83
C TYR A 1 -10.39 8.98 -8.03
N LEU A 2 -11.26 8.90 -9.01
CA LEU A 2 -11.90 7.66 -9.47
C LEU A 2 -11.57 7.50 -10.97
N PRO A 3 -10.90 6.41 -11.42
CA PRO A 3 -10.45 6.27 -12.81
C PRO A 3 -11.55 6.45 -13.86
N VAL A 4 -12.73 5.97 -13.57
CA VAL A 4 -13.89 6.07 -14.48
C VAL A 4 -14.61 7.41 -14.41
N ARG A 5 -14.26 8.30 -13.48
CA ARG A 5 -14.98 9.57 -13.23
C ARG A 5 -14.09 10.80 -13.21
N GLY A 6 -12.78 10.62 -13.09
CA GLY A 6 -11.80 11.70 -12.99
C GLY A 6 -11.60 12.25 -11.59
N VAL A 7 -10.92 13.38 -11.52
CA VAL A 7 -10.53 14.03 -10.27
C VAL A 7 -11.74 14.78 -9.66
N ASN A 8 -11.90 14.68 -8.34
CA ASN A 8 -12.95 15.34 -7.55
C ASN A 8 -14.39 15.04 -8.01
N ASN A 9 -14.61 13.87 -8.60
CA ASN A 9 -15.91 13.45 -9.08
C ASN A 9 -16.29 12.09 -8.49
N ASP A 10 -16.95 12.10 -7.33
CA ASP A 10 -17.35 10.91 -6.57
C ASP A 10 -18.87 10.93 -6.28
N PRO A 11 -19.74 10.78 -7.30
CA PRO A 11 -21.20 10.85 -7.12
C PRO A 11 -21.75 9.69 -6.30
N LYS A 12 -21.06 8.56 -6.24
CA LYS A 12 -21.45 7.40 -5.43
C LYS A 12 -20.96 7.48 -3.97
N LYS A 13 -20.18 8.51 -3.64
CA LYS A 13 -19.59 8.67 -2.31
C LYS A 13 -18.79 7.43 -1.89
N VAL A 14 -17.92 6.96 -2.81
CA VAL A 14 -16.98 5.87 -2.52
C VAL A 14 -16.14 6.22 -1.31
N PHE A 15 -15.74 7.50 -1.21
CA PHE A 15 -15.05 8.07 -0.05
C PHE A 15 -16.02 8.97 0.73
N SER A 16 -16.20 8.71 2.00
CA SER A 16 -17.07 9.51 2.88
C SER A 16 -16.54 9.55 4.30
N VAL A 17 -16.92 10.58 5.05
CA VAL A 17 -16.65 10.65 6.48
C VAL A 17 -17.95 10.35 7.22
N GLN A 18 -17.93 9.33 8.08
CA GLN A 18 -19.05 8.89 8.89
C GLN A 18 -18.56 8.66 10.33
N ASP A 19 -19.20 9.30 11.29
CA ASP A 19 -18.85 9.18 12.71
C ASP A 19 -17.37 9.42 13.03
N GLY A 20 -16.75 10.38 12.32
CA GLY A 20 -15.33 10.71 12.46
C GLY A 20 -14.36 9.72 11.78
N LEU A 21 -14.86 8.72 11.08
CA LEU A 21 -14.08 7.74 10.34
C LEU A 21 -14.14 7.99 8.83
N LEU A 22 -13.02 7.83 8.17
CA LEU A 22 -12.98 7.74 6.71
C LEU A 22 -13.54 6.37 6.31
N ARG A 23 -14.66 6.37 5.60
CA ARG A 23 -15.26 5.18 5.04
C ARG A 23 -15.01 5.12 3.55
N ILE A 24 -14.47 3.98 3.10
CA ILE A 24 -14.24 3.66 1.69
C ILE A 24 -15.17 2.50 1.34
N SER A 25 -16.14 2.72 0.44
CA SER A 25 -17.11 1.67 0.09
C SER A 25 -16.50 0.54 -0.74
N GLY A 26 -15.45 0.83 -1.50
CA GLY A 26 -14.80 -0.11 -2.40
C GLY A 26 -15.62 -0.46 -3.66
N GLU A 27 -16.71 0.28 -3.93
CA GLU A 27 -17.60 0.02 -5.08
C GLU A 27 -16.92 0.32 -6.42
N GLU A 28 -16.02 1.26 -6.44
CA GLU A 28 -15.20 1.64 -7.60
C GLU A 28 -13.75 1.80 -7.18
N TRP A 29 -12.83 1.54 -8.09
CA TRP A 29 -11.41 1.83 -7.90
C TRP A 29 -11.20 3.34 -7.77
N GLY A 30 -10.37 3.73 -6.84
CA GLY A 30 -10.08 5.13 -6.64
C GLY A 30 -9.08 5.38 -5.52
N GLY A 31 -8.64 6.63 -5.41
CA GLY A 31 -7.72 7.08 -4.39
C GLY A 31 -8.08 8.47 -3.89
N ILE A 32 -7.69 8.76 -2.67
CA ILE A 32 -7.62 10.11 -2.13
C ILE A 32 -6.16 10.46 -1.91
N SER A 33 -5.81 11.71 -2.09
CA SER A 33 -4.46 12.21 -1.84
C SER A 33 -4.49 13.42 -0.94
N THR A 34 -3.41 13.63 -0.21
CA THR A 34 -3.20 14.85 0.56
C THR A 34 -3.08 16.04 -0.37
N ILE A 35 -3.63 17.20 0.04
CA ILE A 35 -3.50 18.46 -0.71
C ILE A 35 -2.06 19.01 -0.55
N LYS A 36 -1.45 18.77 0.61
CA LYS A 36 -0.07 19.16 0.88
C LYS A 36 0.87 18.02 0.54
N GLU A 37 2.03 18.37 0.03
CA GLU A 37 3.16 17.46 -0.14
C GLU A 37 3.88 17.28 1.20
N TYR A 38 4.36 16.07 1.43
CA TYR A 38 5.09 15.71 2.64
C TYR A 38 6.36 14.95 2.26
N GLU A 39 7.43 15.27 2.93
CA GLU A 39 8.67 14.52 2.99
C GLU A 39 9.04 14.32 4.47
N ASN A 40 9.80 13.30 4.80
CA ASN A 40 10.20 13.02 6.19
C ASN A 40 8.99 12.94 7.13
N PHE A 41 8.13 11.96 6.92
CA PHE A 41 6.87 11.82 7.64
C PHE A 41 6.75 10.49 8.39
N HIS A 42 5.89 10.48 9.39
CA HIS A 42 5.37 9.27 10.02
C HIS A 42 3.84 9.30 9.88
N LEU A 43 3.34 8.50 8.95
CA LEU A 43 1.91 8.27 8.79
C LEU A 43 1.49 7.08 9.64
N LYS A 44 0.52 7.30 10.53
CA LYS A 44 -0.08 6.25 11.37
C LYS A 44 -1.59 6.34 11.26
N PHE A 45 -2.24 5.20 11.04
CA PHE A 45 -3.70 5.12 10.91
C PHE A 45 -4.18 3.72 11.28
N ASP A 46 -5.45 3.64 11.61
CA ASP A 46 -6.10 2.36 11.87
C ASP A 46 -7.01 1.98 10.69
N VAL A 47 -7.02 0.69 10.36
CA VAL A 47 -7.87 0.15 9.30
C VAL A 47 -8.70 -1.02 9.82
N LYS A 48 -9.94 -1.10 9.36
CA LYS A 48 -10.83 -2.23 9.63
C LYS A 48 -11.61 -2.59 8.37
N TRP A 49 -11.56 -3.85 8.01
CA TRP A 49 -12.31 -4.37 6.87
C TRP A 49 -13.80 -4.51 7.20
N GLY A 50 -14.64 -3.96 6.32
CA GLY A 50 -16.07 -4.22 6.34
C GLY A 50 -16.43 -5.53 5.66
N ASP A 51 -17.71 -5.94 5.74
CA ASP A 51 -18.17 -7.24 5.21
C ASP A 51 -18.39 -7.22 3.70
N LYS A 52 -18.81 -6.07 3.15
CA LYS A 52 -19.20 -5.97 1.75
C LYS A 52 -18.01 -6.02 0.81
N LYS A 53 -18.17 -6.78 -0.28
CA LYS A 53 -17.27 -6.81 -1.43
C LYS A 53 -18.06 -6.51 -2.71
N TRP A 54 -17.36 -6.08 -3.76
CA TRP A 54 -17.96 -5.67 -5.02
C TRP A 54 -17.30 -6.37 -6.21
N PRO A 55 -18.06 -6.62 -7.30
CA PRO A 55 -17.47 -7.09 -8.55
C PRO A 55 -16.37 -6.12 -9.07
N PRO A 56 -15.30 -6.65 -9.68
CA PRO A 56 -15.04 -8.07 -9.97
C PRO A 56 -14.31 -8.80 -8.82
N ARG A 57 -14.17 -8.20 -7.62
CA ARG A 57 -13.36 -8.72 -6.51
C ARG A 57 -14.18 -9.36 -5.38
N GLU A 58 -15.45 -9.70 -5.59
CA GLU A 58 -16.30 -10.31 -4.56
C GLU A 58 -15.75 -11.63 -4.00
N ASN A 59 -15.01 -12.38 -4.82
CA ASN A 59 -14.40 -13.64 -4.43
C ASN A 59 -12.89 -13.55 -4.16
N LEU A 60 -12.32 -12.34 -4.21
CA LEU A 60 -10.91 -12.09 -3.94
C LEU A 60 -10.71 -11.49 -2.53
N PRO A 61 -9.49 -11.49 -1.98
CA PRO A 61 -9.17 -10.73 -0.79
C PRO A 61 -9.55 -9.26 -0.95
N ARG A 62 -9.94 -8.60 0.15
CA ARG A 62 -10.14 -7.15 0.17
C ARG A 62 -8.80 -6.48 0.01
N ASP A 63 -8.77 -5.41 -0.78
CA ASP A 63 -7.55 -4.82 -1.29
C ASP A 63 -7.63 -3.30 -1.24
N SER A 64 -6.57 -2.70 -0.76
CA SER A 64 -6.30 -1.27 -0.68
C SER A 64 -4.80 -1.07 -0.52
N GLY A 65 -4.34 0.17 -0.52
CA GLY A 65 -2.93 0.47 -0.29
C GLY A 65 -2.70 1.93 0.13
N VAL A 66 -1.56 2.18 0.72
CA VAL A 66 -1.04 3.53 0.95
C VAL A 66 0.05 3.81 -0.06
N LEU A 67 -0.22 4.74 -0.96
CA LEU A 67 0.77 5.24 -1.92
C LEU A 67 1.55 6.39 -1.28
N TYR A 68 2.86 6.28 -1.28
CA TYR A 68 3.73 7.33 -0.73
C TYR A 68 4.83 7.70 -1.73
N PHE A 69 5.38 8.91 -1.59
CA PHE A 69 6.23 9.54 -2.58
C PHE A 69 5.60 9.51 -3.99
N ALA A 70 4.26 9.68 -4.00
CA ALA A 70 3.47 9.62 -5.22
C ALA A 70 3.70 10.87 -6.06
N VAL A 71 3.99 10.68 -7.34
CA VAL A 71 4.26 11.75 -8.31
C VAL A 71 3.48 11.55 -9.60
N GLY A 72 3.30 12.63 -10.35
CA GLY A 72 2.58 12.62 -11.63
C GLY A 72 1.08 12.73 -11.48
N GLU A 73 0.38 12.48 -12.57
CA GLU A 73 -1.07 12.62 -12.63
C GLU A 73 -1.80 11.40 -12.04
N PRO A 74 -2.96 11.58 -11.38
CA PRO A 74 -3.82 10.47 -11.00
C PRO A 74 -4.16 9.58 -12.19
N GLY A 75 -3.91 8.27 -12.06
CA GLY A 75 -4.14 7.29 -13.13
C GLY A 75 -3.00 7.11 -14.11
N ALA A 76 -1.85 7.76 -13.90
CA ALA A 76 -0.68 7.62 -14.77
C ALA A 76 -0.13 6.19 -14.77
N SER A 77 -0.16 5.51 -13.64
CA SER A 77 0.22 4.10 -13.52
C SER A 77 -1.00 3.20 -13.70
N MET A 78 -0.93 2.27 -14.66
CA MET A 78 -1.95 1.25 -14.97
C MET A 78 -3.39 1.79 -15.13
N ASN A 79 -3.55 3.07 -15.48
CA ASN A 79 -4.83 3.81 -15.53
C ASN A 79 -5.56 3.93 -14.17
N HIS A 80 -4.91 3.60 -13.06
CA HIS A 80 -5.53 3.61 -11.72
C HIS A 80 -4.76 4.46 -10.72
N TRP A 81 -3.43 4.42 -10.73
CA TRP A 81 -2.59 4.96 -9.66
C TRP A 81 -1.63 6.04 -10.16
N MET A 82 -1.07 6.79 -9.24
CA MET A 82 0.11 7.62 -9.50
C MET A 82 1.36 6.73 -9.48
N ARG A 83 2.44 7.18 -10.15
CA ARG A 83 3.77 6.58 -9.95
C ARG A 83 4.17 6.73 -8.49
N SER A 84 4.45 5.65 -7.77
CA SER A 84 4.63 5.67 -6.32
C SER A 84 5.21 4.39 -5.77
N HIS A 85 5.66 4.45 -4.52
CA HIS A 85 5.81 3.27 -3.66
C HIS A 85 4.49 2.97 -2.97
N GLU A 86 4.24 1.71 -2.66
CA GLU A 86 3.02 1.30 -1.98
C GLU A 86 3.32 0.41 -0.77
N MET A 87 2.68 0.73 0.35
CA MET A 87 2.43 -0.23 1.41
C MET A 87 1.09 -0.89 1.13
N GLN A 88 1.10 -2.16 0.79
CA GLN A 88 -0.11 -2.93 0.53
C GLN A 88 -0.98 -3.05 1.79
N ILE A 89 -2.28 -2.93 1.60
CA ILE A 89 -3.30 -3.21 2.62
C ILE A 89 -4.28 -4.20 1.99
N GLN A 90 -3.85 -5.43 1.83
CA GLN A 90 -4.68 -6.53 1.37
C GLN A 90 -4.77 -7.58 2.46
N VAL A 91 -5.95 -8.16 2.66
CA VAL A 91 -6.11 -9.26 3.62
C VAL A 91 -5.13 -10.38 3.32
N GLY A 92 -4.23 -10.64 4.25
CA GLY A 92 -3.13 -11.61 4.15
C GLY A 92 -1.80 -11.05 3.66
N ASP A 93 -1.82 -9.90 2.97
CA ASP A 93 -0.63 -9.29 2.36
C ASP A 93 -0.32 -7.89 2.90
N SER A 94 -1.05 -7.43 3.94
CA SER A 94 -0.82 -6.09 4.50
C SER A 94 0.62 -5.93 4.96
N GLY A 95 1.25 -4.85 4.54
CA GLY A 95 2.65 -4.55 4.83
C GLY A 95 3.63 -4.91 3.72
N ASP A 96 3.21 -5.72 2.73
CA ASP A 96 4.03 -5.94 1.54
C ASP A 96 4.36 -4.61 0.86
N TYR A 97 5.49 -4.58 0.19
CA TYR A 97 5.88 -3.46 -0.66
C TYR A 97 5.53 -3.75 -2.11
N HIS A 98 5.00 -2.75 -2.81
CA HIS A 98 4.86 -2.75 -4.26
C HIS A 98 5.50 -1.51 -4.89
N SER A 99 6.22 -1.74 -5.99
CA SER A 99 6.68 -0.69 -6.90
C SER A 99 5.59 -0.41 -7.93
N LEU A 100 5.15 0.83 -8.02
CA LEU A 100 4.19 1.26 -9.03
C LEU A 100 4.89 2.17 -10.06
N ASP A 101 4.88 1.73 -11.31
CA ASP A 101 5.43 2.48 -12.44
C ASP A 101 6.95 2.69 -12.36
N GLY A 102 7.68 1.65 -11.93
CA GLY A 102 9.13 1.58 -12.02
C GLY A 102 9.91 2.42 -11.02
N VAL A 103 9.32 2.76 -9.87
CA VAL A 103 10.08 3.27 -8.73
C VAL A 103 10.99 2.18 -8.20
N LEU A 104 12.14 2.58 -7.64
CA LEU A 104 13.17 1.66 -7.18
C LEU A 104 13.43 1.82 -5.69
N ILE A 105 13.79 0.73 -5.05
CA ILE A 105 14.30 0.69 -3.67
C ILE A 105 15.49 -0.26 -3.58
N ASP A 106 16.23 -0.12 -2.50
CA ASP A 106 17.17 -1.13 -2.03
C ASP A 106 16.62 -1.72 -0.71
N THR A 107 16.69 -3.03 -0.54
CA THR A 107 16.22 -3.71 0.69
C THR A 107 16.98 -4.98 0.94
N HIS A 108 17.09 -5.39 2.21
CA HIS A 108 17.61 -6.72 2.54
C HIS A 108 16.56 -7.76 2.16
N CYS A 109 16.90 -8.66 1.26
CA CYS A 109 15.93 -9.61 0.74
C CYS A 109 16.51 -10.96 0.32
N GLY A 110 15.65 -11.97 0.34
CA GLY A 110 15.86 -13.26 -0.30
C GLY A 110 14.78 -13.52 -1.36
N ASP A 111 15.05 -14.48 -2.23
CA ASP A 111 14.08 -14.89 -3.25
C ASP A 111 12.82 -15.49 -2.62
N ALA A 112 11.66 -15.16 -3.19
CA ALA A 112 10.37 -15.69 -2.79
C ALA A 112 9.54 -15.98 -4.05
N ASN A 113 9.84 -17.11 -4.71
CA ASN A 113 9.17 -17.50 -5.94
C ASN A 113 7.81 -18.15 -5.64
N ASP A 114 6.80 -17.81 -6.44
CA ASP A 114 5.51 -18.47 -6.44
C ASP A 114 5.15 -18.85 -7.89
N GLY A 115 5.29 -20.12 -8.19
CA GLY A 115 5.14 -20.64 -9.55
C GLY A 115 6.13 -19.95 -10.52
N ASP A 116 5.57 -19.35 -11.57
CA ASP A 116 6.35 -18.61 -12.60
C ASP A 116 6.66 -17.16 -12.19
N TRP A 117 6.19 -16.71 -11.03
CA TRP A 117 6.37 -15.35 -10.56
C TRP A 117 7.59 -15.26 -9.65
N HIS A 118 8.48 -14.31 -9.96
CA HIS A 118 9.63 -13.99 -9.13
C HIS A 118 9.30 -12.81 -8.24
N PHE A 119 9.34 -13.04 -6.92
CA PHE A 119 9.20 -12.04 -5.88
C PHE A 119 10.43 -12.07 -4.96
N TYR A 120 10.52 -11.05 -4.13
CA TYR A 120 11.46 -11.00 -3.02
C TYR A 120 10.69 -11.10 -1.70
N ARG A 121 11.40 -11.52 -0.65
CA ARG A 121 10.91 -11.44 0.73
C ARG A 121 11.87 -10.61 1.56
N TYR A 122 11.36 -9.63 2.27
CA TYR A 122 12.15 -8.87 3.22
C TYR A 122 12.74 -9.80 4.29
N ALA A 123 14.05 -9.74 4.45
CA ALA A 123 14.83 -10.57 5.38
C ALA A 123 16.05 -9.77 5.85
N PRO A 124 15.98 -9.14 7.05
CA PRO A 124 17.02 -8.20 7.51
C PRO A 124 18.41 -8.80 7.66
N ASP A 125 18.50 -10.13 7.80
CA ASP A 125 19.77 -10.85 7.93
C ASP A 125 20.37 -11.28 6.56
N MET A 126 19.65 -11.03 5.46
CA MET A 126 20.11 -11.35 4.11
C MET A 126 20.90 -10.18 3.49
N PRO A 127 21.68 -10.42 2.41
CA PRO A 127 22.34 -9.33 1.68
C PRO A 127 21.39 -8.24 1.21
N LEU A 128 21.92 -7.04 1.00
CA LEU A 128 21.18 -5.95 0.36
C LEU A 128 20.96 -6.29 -1.10
N CYS A 129 19.70 -6.21 -1.53
CA CYS A 129 19.30 -6.29 -2.91
C CYS A 129 19.06 -4.85 -3.39
N GLU A 130 19.66 -4.48 -4.50
CA GLU A 130 19.60 -3.13 -5.05
C GLU A 130 18.65 -3.05 -6.25
N ASP A 131 18.14 -1.85 -6.54
CA ASP A 131 17.31 -1.57 -7.72
C ASP A 131 16.04 -2.45 -7.84
N ILE A 132 15.39 -2.72 -6.71
CA ILE A 132 14.17 -3.53 -6.71
C ILE A 132 12.99 -2.69 -7.22
N ALA A 133 12.43 -3.11 -8.37
CA ALA A 133 11.22 -2.58 -8.98
C ALA A 133 10.11 -3.64 -9.02
N ASN A 134 9.90 -4.35 -7.91
CA ASN A 134 8.98 -5.48 -7.85
C ASN A 134 8.30 -5.54 -6.48
N ARG A 135 7.41 -6.52 -6.29
CA ARG A 135 6.82 -6.83 -4.99
C ARG A 135 7.88 -7.41 -4.05
N VAL A 136 7.88 -6.93 -2.82
CA VAL A 136 8.63 -7.51 -1.71
C VAL A 136 7.66 -7.92 -0.63
N LEU A 137 7.63 -9.21 -0.32
CA LEU A 137 6.77 -9.77 0.71
C LEU A 137 7.28 -9.37 2.09
N LYS A 138 6.36 -9.06 2.97
CA LYS A 138 6.62 -8.70 4.37
C LYS A 138 7.29 -9.80 5.17
N LEU A 139 7.88 -9.42 6.29
CA LEU A 139 8.37 -10.33 7.32
C LEU A 139 7.28 -10.56 8.37
N GLY A 140 6.83 -11.81 8.51
CA GLY A 140 5.87 -12.22 9.53
C GLY A 140 4.42 -11.84 9.25
N GLU A 141 3.52 -12.33 10.09
CA GLU A 141 2.07 -12.13 10.01
C GLU A 141 1.57 -11.48 11.30
N TYR A 142 1.08 -10.23 11.18
CA TYR A 142 0.67 -9.42 12.33
C TYR A 142 -0.72 -8.80 12.15
N GLU A 143 -1.46 -9.21 11.12
CA GLU A 143 -2.83 -8.76 10.90
C GLU A 143 -3.78 -9.39 11.93
N SER A 144 -4.74 -8.59 12.40
CA SER A 144 -5.85 -9.07 13.21
C SER A 144 -6.88 -9.83 12.34
N PRO A 145 -7.72 -10.67 12.93
CA PRO A 145 -8.85 -11.25 12.23
C PRO A 145 -9.74 -10.20 11.58
N ILE A 146 -10.32 -10.52 10.40
CA ILE A 146 -11.23 -9.63 9.68
C ILE A 146 -12.33 -9.09 10.61
N GLY A 147 -12.59 -7.79 10.54
CA GLY A 147 -13.57 -7.11 11.39
C GLY A 147 -12.99 -6.54 12.69
N GLN A 148 -11.71 -6.74 12.95
CA GLN A 148 -10.97 -6.05 13.99
C GLN A 148 -10.15 -4.90 13.40
N TRP A 149 -9.68 -3.99 14.25
CA TRP A 149 -8.82 -2.89 13.86
C TRP A 149 -7.35 -3.32 13.82
N ASP A 150 -6.65 -2.93 12.77
CA ASP A 150 -5.21 -3.00 12.65
C ASP A 150 -4.62 -1.60 12.57
N THR A 151 -3.53 -1.37 13.27
CA THR A 151 -2.74 -0.15 13.17
C THR A 151 -1.66 -0.32 12.12
N MET A 152 -1.66 0.54 11.11
CA MET A 152 -0.71 0.60 10.02
C MET A 152 0.18 1.82 10.17
N GLU A 153 1.48 1.68 9.86
CA GLU A 153 2.41 2.80 9.91
C GLU A 153 3.34 2.78 8.70
N VAL A 154 3.51 3.93 8.07
CA VAL A 154 4.57 4.21 7.09
C VAL A 154 5.45 5.30 7.68
N ILE A 155 6.70 4.97 7.95
CA ILE A 155 7.72 5.93 8.39
C ILE A 155 8.66 6.12 7.20
N ALA A 156 8.80 7.34 6.74
CA ALA A 156 9.63 7.68 5.60
C ALA A 156 10.48 8.91 5.93
N ASP A 157 11.76 8.79 5.68
CA ASP A 157 12.70 9.91 5.73
C ASP A 157 13.66 9.83 4.52
N ASP A 158 14.64 10.73 4.45
CA ASP A 158 15.61 10.82 3.34
C ASP A 158 16.37 9.51 3.06
N LYS A 159 16.40 8.58 3.99
CA LYS A 159 17.29 7.42 3.97
C LYS A 159 16.57 6.09 4.05
N VAL A 160 15.41 6.06 4.70
CA VAL A 160 14.74 4.82 5.03
C VAL A 160 13.22 4.94 4.92
N VAL A 161 12.60 3.86 4.47
CA VAL A 161 11.16 3.65 4.56
C VAL A 161 10.91 2.39 5.37
N ILE A 162 9.96 2.47 6.31
CA ILE A 162 9.58 1.35 7.18
C ILE A 162 8.08 1.18 7.13
N HIS A 163 7.62 -0.07 6.94
CA HIS A 163 6.22 -0.43 7.15
C HIS A 163 6.08 -1.16 8.49
N LYS A 164 5.03 -0.81 9.25
CA LYS A 164 4.67 -1.53 10.47
C LYS A 164 3.21 -1.92 10.48
N ILE A 165 2.93 -3.07 11.07
CA ILE A 165 1.59 -3.60 11.36
C ILE A 165 1.52 -3.88 12.86
N ASN A 166 0.56 -3.27 13.54
CA ASN A 166 0.35 -3.45 14.98
C ASN A 166 1.64 -3.28 15.82
N GLY A 167 2.47 -2.29 15.42
CA GLY A 167 3.73 -1.96 16.07
C GLY A 167 4.93 -2.80 15.65
N HIS A 168 4.74 -3.88 14.87
CA HIS A 168 5.81 -4.73 14.36
C HIS A 168 6.34 -4.20 13.03
N GLU A 169 7.66 -4.04 12.93
CA GLU A 169 8.30 -3.74 11.65
C GLU A 169 8.24 -4.99 10.76
N VAL A 170 7.63 -4.82 9.59
CA VAL A 170 7.42 -5.91 8.63
C VAL A 170 8.21 -5.73 7.34
N PHE A 171 8.66 -4.50 7.07
CA PHE A 171 9.44 -4.15 5.89
C PHE A 171 10.29 -2.91 6.15
N ARG A 172 11.48 -2.89 5.54
CA ARG A 172 12.37 -1.74 5.51
C ARG A 172 13.08 -1.64 4.17
N ALA A 173 13.11 -0.44 3.61
CA ALA A 173 13.83 -0.13 2.39
C ALA A 173 14.69 1.12 2.55
N TYR A 174 15.61 1.28 1.61
CA TYR A 174 16.57 2.38 1.53
C TYR A 174 16.58 2.96 0.12
N HIS A 175 17.09 4.17 -0.04
CA HIS A 175 17.37 4.80 -1.32
C HIS A 175 16.18 4.76 -2.29
N SER A 176 14.97 5.11 -1.83
CA SER A 176 13.80 5.20 -2.71
C SER A 176 14.04 6.23 -3.82
N ARG A 177 13.73 5.87 -5.08
CA ARG A 177 14.01 6.69 -6.26
C ARG A 177 13.09 6.39 -7.45
#